data_aff10b3cabb7644f04734a03c30e3134
#
_entry.id   aff10b3cabb7644f04734a03c30e3134
#
_cell.length_a   1.000
_cell.length_b   1.000
_cell.length_c   1.000
_cell.angle_alpha   90.00
_cell.angle_beta   90.00
_cell.angle_gamma   90.00
#
_symmetry.space_group_name_H-M   'P 1'
#
loop_
_entity.id
_entity.type
_entity.pdbx_description
1 polymer ?
#
loop_
_entity_poly.entity_id
_entity_poly.type
_entity_poly.pdbx_seq_one_letter_code
_entity_poly.pdbx_strand_id
1 'polypeptide(L)'
;MTEIFFILWIMGIKKRNAQKNKLFCHISIRRKFMADKKILVIGGAGYIGSHVVKALLHNCFAVTVYDNLSTGQTCNLFKEAEFAEGDILDFARLEQVMKGGFDAVIHLAAKKAVGESMENPQLYSQNNISGSVNIFNAMLNAGVKNVVFSSTSAVYGMPKYLPLDENHPLNPMSFYGYTKMAIEQVMDWYSKIKDFHYIALRYFNAVGYAVDGSIRGKEKNPQNLLPLIMEVATGKRDMLHVFGNDYDTPDGTCLRDYIHVEDLAEAHVLAIKKLLADGDSQVINLGTEKGTSVLEIIKSVERVSGRKINYDFAPRRAGDPANVVATSAKALKVLGWQAKYTDIDEIVKTVWNLEK
;
A
#
# COMPACT_ATOMS: atom_id res chain seq x y z
N MET A 1 57.97 -16.15 -7.36
CA MET A 1 56.52 -16.13 -7.70
C MET A 1 55.59 -16.01 -6.48
N THR A 2 56.03 -16.33 -5.29
CA THR A 2 55.19 -16.32 -4.08
C THR A 2 54.93 -14.92 -3.49
N GLU A 3 55.82 -13.97 -3.60
CA GLU A 3 55.65 -12.61 -3.02
C GLU A 3 54.64 -11.74 -3.77
N ILE A 4 54.56 -11.87 -5.10
CA ILE A 4 53.63 -11.09 -5.94
C ILE A 4 52.16 -11.51 -5.64
N PHE A 5 51.90 -12.80 -5.43
CA PHE A 5 50.60 -13.30 -5.06
C PHE A 5 50.15 -12.81 -3.65
N PHE A 6 51.07 -12.70 -2.71
CA PHE A 6 50.78 -12.20 -1.36
C PHE A 6 50.45 -10.70 -1.36
N ILE A 7 51.15 -9.91 -2.16
CA ILE A 7 50.90 -8.46 -2.32
C ILE A 7 49.53 -8.24 -3.00
N LEU A 8 49.21 -8.99 -4.05
CA LEU A 8 47.92 -8.89 -4.72
C LEU A 8 46.76 -9.33 -3.82
N TRP A 9 46.97 -10.32 -2.95
CA TRP A 9 45.98 -10.77 -1.97
C TRP A 9 45.74 -9.70 -0.88
N ILE A 10 46.79 -9.08 -0.33
CA ILE A 10 46.69 -7.98 0.65
C ILE A 10 46.03 -6.74 0.02
N MET A 11 46.33 -6.41 -1.23
CA MET A 11 45.68 -5.29 -1.95
C MET A 11 44.19 -5.57 -2.20
N GLY A 12 43.82 -6.83 -2.48
CA GLY A 12 42.42 -7.26 -2.61
C GLY A 12 41.66 -7.16 -1.29
N ILE A 13 42.25 -7.52 -0.16
CA ILE A 13 41.65 -7.37 1.18
C ILE A 13 41.50 -5.88 1.55
N LYS A 14 42.51 -5.05 1.31
CA LYS A 14 42.44 -3.61 1.57
C LYS A 14 41.37 -2.91 0.72
N LYS A 15 41.21 -3.28 -0.58
CA LYS A 15 40.12 -2.77 -1.43
C LYS A 15 38.74 -3.20 -0.93
N ARG A 16 38.57 -4.48 -0.53
CA ARG A 16 37.27 -4.97 0.03
C ARG A 16 36.92 -4.28 1.34
N ASN A 17 37.91 -4.06 2.23
CA ASN A 17 37.70 -3.37 3.49
C ASN A 17 37.41 -1.87 3.28
N ALA A 18 38.06 -1.21 2.34
CA ALA A 18 37.76 0.18 1.98
C ALA A 18 36.36 0.33 1.36
N GLN A 19 35.91 -0.62 0.51
CA GLN A 19 34.55 -0.66 0.00
C GLN A 19 33.52 -0.94 1.11
N LYS A 20 33.78 -1.89 2.00
CA LYS A 20 32.93 -2.13 3.20
C LYS A 20 32.84 -0.89 4.09
N ASN A 21 33.96 -0.24 4.39
CA ASN A 21 33.97 0.97 5.21
C ASN A 21 33.26 2.15 4.53
N LYS A 22 33.39 2.33 3.21
CA LYS A 22 32.59 3.32 2.46
C LYS A 22 31.11 2.99 2.49
N LEU A 23 30.74 1.73 2.35
CA LEU A 23 29.34 1.28 2.43
C LEU A 23 28.76 1.48 3.83
N PHE A 24 29.51 1.13 4.89
CA PHE A 24 29.13 1.38 6.28
C PHE A 24 29.01 2.88 6.61
N CYS A 25 29.91 3.71 6.12
CA CYS A 25 29.86 5.15 6.28
C CYS A 25 28.65 5.75 5.54
N HIS A 26 28.35 5.31 4.31
CA HIS A 26 27.16 5.75 3.58
C HIS A 26 25.85 5.31 4.25
N ILE A 27 25.80 4.09 4.80
CA ILE A 27 24.62 3.58 5.51
C ILE A 27 24.43 4.37 6.83
N SER A 28 25.51 4.65 7.55
CA SER A 28 25.46 5.43 8.79
C SER A 28 25.05 6.89 8.57
N ILE A 29 25.58 7.53 7.50
CA ILE A 29 25.22 8.90 7.12
C ILE A 29 23.75 8.96 6.63
N ARG A 30 23.31 7.99 5.80
CA ARG A 30 21.91 7.91 5.37
C ARG A 30 20.96 7.66 6.54
N ARG A 31 21.31 6.79 7.50
CA ARG A 31 20.51 6.58 8.71
C ARG A 31 20.40 7.86 9.53
N LYS A 32 21.49 8.59 9.71
CA LYS A 32 21.48 9.86 10.45
C LYS A 32 20.64 10.92 9.75
N PHE A 33 20.71 11.02 8.40
CA PHE A 33 19.91 11.98 7.61
C PHE A 33 18.41 11.67 7.66
N MET A 34 18.01 10.39 7.73
CA MET A 34 16.60 9.99 7.82
C MET A 34 16.03 10.07 9.24
N ALA A 35 16.88 9.96 10.27
CA ALA A 35 16.47 10.08 11.67
C ALA A 35 15.95 11.47 12.04
N ASP A 36 16.33 12.49 11.26
CA ASP A 36 15.88 13.87 11.46
C ASP A 36 14.60 14.20 10.65
N LYS A 37 14.11 13.25 9.80
CA LYS A 37 12.93 13.46 8.96
C LYS A 37 11.66 13.00 9.64
N LYS A 38 10.66 13.88 9.71
CA LYS A 38 9.38 13.65 10.37
C LYS A 38 8.27 13.43 9.36
N ILE A 39 7.57 12.29 9.45
CA ILE A 39 6.52 11.88 8.53
C ILE A 39 5.18 11.80 9.26
N LEU A 40 4.16 12.47 8.71
CA LEU A 40 2.78 12.32 9.17
C LEU A 40 2.09 11.22 8.36
N VAL A 41 1.62 10.17 9.03
CA VAL A 41 0.87 9.07 8.41
C VAL A 41 -0.61 9.21 8.75
N ILE A 42 -1.40 9.68 7.79
CA ILE A 42 -2.84 9.86 7.93
C ILE A 42 -3.55 8.57 7.55
N GLY A 43 -4.29 7.97 8.49
CA GLY A 43 -4.82 6.60 8.39
C GLY A 43 -3.82 5.54 8.87
N GLY A 44 -2.87 5.92 9.74
CA GLY A 44 -1.78 5.05 10.17
C GLY A 44 -2.17 3.93 11.14
N ALA A 45 -3.33 3.99 11.77
CA ALA A 45 -3.87 2.92 12.62
C ALA A 45 -4.65 1.86 11.83
N GLY A 46 -4.85 2.06 10.53
CA GLY A 46 -5.50 1.11 9.63
C GLY A 46 -4.60 -0.06 9.23
N TYR A 47 -5.16 -1.00 8.44
CA TYR A 47 -4.47 -2.20 7.98
C TYR A 47 -3.15 -1.89 7.24
N ILE A 48 -3.21 -1.17 6.11
CA ILE A 48 -2.00 -0.80 5.35
C ILE A 48 -1.16 0.21 6.14
N GLY A 49 -1.83 1.18 6.80
CA GLY A 49 -1.17 2.25 7.54
C GLY A 49 -0.21 1.76 8.62
N SER A 50 -0.62 0.76 9.40
CA SER A 50 0.23 0.19 10.46
C SER A 50 1.50 -0.47 9.92
N HIS A 51 1.42 -1.16 8.77
CA HIS A 51 2.60 -1.73 8.10
C HIS A 51 3.51 -0.64 7.55
N VAL A 52 2.94 0.45 7.01
CA VAL A 52 3.71 1.62 6.57
C VAL A 52 4.41 2.31 7.74
N VAL A 53 3.72 2.51 8.87
CA VAL A 53 4.32 3.06 10.11
C VAL A 53 5.49 2.19 10.57
N LYS A 54 5.30 0.87 10.65
CA LYS A 54 6.37 -0.10 10.98
C LYS A 54 7.58 0.05 10.06
N ALA A 55 7.34 0.11 8.74
CA ALA A 55 8.41 0.23 7.76
C ALA A 55 9.16 1.56 7.86
N LEU A 56 8.46 2.67 8.13
CA LEU A 56 9.08 3.98 8.37
C LEU A 56 9.97 3.97 9.62
N LEU A 57 9.48 3.44 10.73
CA LEU A 57 10.24 3.31 11.99
C LEU A 57 11.50 2.47 11.79
N HIS A 58 11.41 1.34 11.08
CA HIS A 58 12.58 0.53 10.72
C HIS A 58 13.59 1.27 9.83
N ASN A 59 13.13 2.26 9.05
CA ASN A 59 13.98 3.14 8.25
C ASN A 59 14.40 4.40 8.99
N CYS A 60 14.23 4.45 10.33
CA CYS A 60 14.65 5.52 11.21
C CYS A 60 13.97 6.89 10.97
N PHE A 61 12.78 6.93 10.38
CA PHE A 61 11.96 8.14 10.33
C PHE A 61 11.30 8.40 11.70
N ALA A 62 11.16 9.68 12.08
CA ALA A 62 10.24 10.07 13.12
C ALA A 62 8.81 10.03 12.54
N VAL A 63 7.90 9.35 13.22
CA VAL A 63 6.53 9.11 12.70
C VAL A 63 5.49 9.65 13.67
N THR A 64 4.55 10.42 13.14
CA THR A 64 3.29 10.75 13.82
C THR A 64 2.14 10.11 13.04
N VAL A 65 1.28 9.39 13.73
CA VAL A 65 0.03 8.80 13.18
C VAL A 65 -1.11 9.78 13.44
N TYR A 66 -1.90 10.08 12.40
CA TYR A 66 -3.16 10.82 12.49
C TYR A 66 -4.30 9.89 12.05
N ASP A 67 -5.23 9.58 12.94
CA ASP A 67 -6.31 8.62 12.66
C ASP A 67 -7.51 8.91 13.57
N ASN A 68 -8.74 8.76 13.05
CA ASN A 68 -9.97 8.93 13.82
C ASN A 68 -10.47 7.60 14.42
N LEU A 69 -9.73 6.51 14.25
CA LEU A 69 -10.03 5.15 14.72
C LEU A 69 -11.39 4.59 14.26
N SER A 70 -12.02 5.19 13.24
CA SER A 70 -13.29 4.70 12.70
C SER A 70 -13.19 3.28 12.14
N THR A 71 -12.06 2.96 11.49
CA THR A 71 -11.71 1.62 11.01
C THR A 71 -10.34 1.16 11.52
N GLY A 72 -9.48 2.09 11.87
CA GLY A 72 -8.21 1.87 12.53
C GLY A 72 -8.39 1.28 13.94
N GLN A 73 -7.32 0.71 14.47
CA GLN A 73 -7.33 0.05 15.78
C GLN A 73 -6.13 0.51 16.61
N THR A 74 -6.35 0.77 17.89
CA THR A 74 -5.30 1.20 18.83
C THR A 74 -4.20 0.15 19.00
N CYS A 75 -4.52 -1.15 18.86
CA CYS A 75 -3.53 -2.23 18.91
C CYS A 75 -2.54 -2.24 17.74
N ASN A 76 -2.80 -1.44 16.69
CA ASN A 76 -1.90 -1.24 15.55
C ASN A 76 -0.97 -0.03 15.73
N LEU A 77 -1.06 0.70 16.85
CA LEU A 77 -0.19 1.81 17.15
C LEU A 77 1.13 1.32 17.77
N PHE A 78 2.23 1.89 17.32
CA PHE A 78 3.56 1.61 17.82
C PHE A 78 3.94 2.67 18.87
N LYS A 79 4.54 2.23 19.98
CA LYS A 79 5.01 3.14 21.06
C LYS A 79 6.10 4.11 20.62
N GLU A 80 6.80 3.78 19.53
CA GLU A 80 7.86 4.59 18.92
C GLU A 80 7.30 5.69 18.00
N ALA A 81 6.00 5.65 17.67
CA ALA A 81 5.32 6.67 16.88
C ALA A 81 4.44 7.55 17.78
N GLU A 82 4.42 8.85 17.50
CA GLU A 82 3.44 9.74 18.12
C GLU A 82 2.06 9.46 17.58
N PHE A 83 1.01 9.61 18.39
CA PHE A 83 -0.37 9.47 17.98
C PHE A 83 -1.14 10.77 18.20
N ALA A 84 -1.81 11.23 17.17
CA ALA A 84 -2.74 12.36 17.20
C ALA A 84 -4.11 11.90 16.70
N GLU A 85 -5.08 11.76 17.59
CA GLU A 85 -6.46 11.45 17.20
C GLU A 85 -7.09 12.64 16.49
N GLY A 86 -7.78 12.34 15.34
CA GLY A 86 -8.51 13.36 14.61
C GLY A 86 -9.06 12.86 13.28
N ASP A 87 -10.07 13.59 12.78
CA ASP A 87 -10.71 13.31 11.51
C ASP A 87 -10.19 14.24 10.40
N ILE A 88 -10.04 13.72 9.18
CA ILE A 88 -9.61 14.52 8.01
C ILE A 88 -10.66 15.58 7.60
N LEU A 89 -11.87 15.48 8.10
CA LEU A 89 -12.93 16.46 7.93
C LEU A 89 -12.85 17.60 8.96
N ASP A 90 -12.18 17.39 10.10
CA ASP A 90 -11.89 18.44 11.08
C ASP A 90 -10.62 19.21 10.64
N PHE A 91 -10.86 20.22 9.81
CA PHE A 91 -9.77 21.03 9.24
C PHE A 91 -8.93 21.73 10.32
N ALA A 92 -9.58 22.24 11.37
CA ALA A 92 -8.88 22.96 12.44
C ALA A 92 -7.92 22.02 13.21
N ARG A 93 -8.38 20.82 13.53
CA ARG A 93 -7.55 19.80 14.17
C ARG A 93 -6.42 19.34 13.28
N LEU A 94 -6.70 19.10 12.01
CA LEU A 94 -5.72 18.68 11.01
C LEU A 94 -4.63 19.77 10.83
N GLU A 95 -5.03 21.05 10.71
CA GLU A 95 -4.09 22.16 10.61
C GLU A 95 -3.23 22.32 11.87
N GLN A 96 -3.85 22.14 13.05
CA GLN A 96 -3.10 22.16 14.33
C GLN A 96 -1.99 21.08 14.35
N VAL A 97 -2.32 19.85 13.94
CA VAL A 97 -1.34 18.75 13.90
C VAL A 97 -0.28 19.01 12.84
N MET A 98 -0.68 19.52 11.65
CA MET A 98 0.25 19.79 10.55
C MET A 98 1.35 20.80 10.92
N LYS A 99 1.11 21.69 11.88
CA LYS A 99 2.12 22.62 12.44
C LYS A 99 3.26 21.91 13.19
N GLY A 100 3.18 20.58 13.37
CA GLY A 100 4.23 19.75 13.98
C GLY A 100 5.55 19.66 13.21
N GLY A 101 5.66 20.31 12.04
CA GLY A 101 6.91 20.43 11.27
C GLY A 101 7.27 19.14 10.55
N PHE A 102 6.39 18.63 9.70
CA PHE A 102 6.60 17.43 8.92
C PHE A 102 7.33 17.72 7.60
N ASP A 103 8.22 16.80 7.20
CA ASP A 103 8.91 16.84 5.90
C ASP A 103 8.03 16.26 4.77
N ALA A 104 7.13 15.34 5.12
CA ALA A 104 6.19 14.74 4.18
C ALA A 104 4.97 14.14 4.88
N VAL A 105 3.92 13.89 4.09
CA VAL A 105 2.68 13.22 4.49
C VAL A 105 2.54 11.91 3.72
N ILE A 106 2.03 10.87 4.38
CA ILE A 106 1.48 9.68 3.71
C ILE A 106 -0.03 9.68 3.97
N HIS A 107 -0.81 9.72 2.89
CA HIS A 107 -2.27 9.79 2.95
C HIS A 107 -2.90 8.44 2.58
N LEU A 108 -3.35 7.69 3.60
CA LEU A 108 -3.99 6.38 3.49
C LEU A 108 -5.46 6.40 3.92
N ALA A 109 -5.89 7.45 4.65
CA ALA A 109 -7.26 7.53 5.15
C ALA A 109 -8.27 7.64 4.02
N ALA A 110 -9.18 6.69 3.90
CA ALA A 110 -10.28 6.69 2.93
C ALA A 110 -11.35 5.67 3.30
N LYS A 111 -12.59 5.92 2.88
CA LYS A 111 -13.61 4.89 2.69
C LYS A 111 -13.28 4.10 1.42
N LYS A 112 -13.33 2.75 1.44
CA LYS A 112 -12.78 1.92 0.35
C LYS A 112 -13.74 0.82 -0.16
N ALA A 113 -14.90 0.64 0.45
CA ALA A 113 -15.85 -0.39 0.05
C ALA A 113 -16.56 0.00 -1.26
N VAL A 114 -16.25 -0.74 -2.34
CA VAL A 114 -16.75 -0.45 -3.70
C VAL A 114 -18.29 -0.46 -3.73
N GLY A 115 -18.94 -1.48 -3.16
CA GLY A 115 -20.39 -1.58 -3.10
C GLY A 115 -21.04 -0.40 -2.37
N GLU A 116 -20.57 -0.11 -1.14
CA GLU A 116 -21.05 1.03 -0.36
C GLU A 116 -20.89 2.36 -1.10
N SER A 117 -19.83 2.52 -1.90
CA SER A 117 -19.62 3.75 -2.67
C SER A 117 -20.68 4.01 -3.73
N MET A 118 -21.33 2.96 -4.24
CA MET A 118 -22.42 3.06 -5.21
C MET A 118 -23.76 3.37 -4.55
N GLU A 119 -23.91 3.01 -3.28
CA GLU A 119 -25.13 3.25 -2.49
C GLU A 119 -25.07 4.59 -1.75
N ASN A 120 -23.88 4.99 -1.26
CA ASN A 120 -23.69 6.18 -0.43
C ASN A 120 -22.61 7.13 -1.03
N PRO A 121 -22.80 7.67 -2.26
CA PRO A 121 -21.78 8.50 -2.90
C PRO A 121 -21.48 9.79 -2.12
N GLN A 122 -22.44 10.33 -1.36
CA GLN A 122 -22.23 11.52 -0.51
C GLN A 122 -21.16 11.28 0.56
N LEU A 123 -21.21 10.13 1.23
CA LEU A 123 -20.22 9.73 2.24
C LEU A 123 -18.81 9.67 1.62
N TYR A 124 -18.69 9.11 0.42
CA TYR A 124 -17.42 8.99 -0.29
C TYR A 124 -16.91 10.32 -0.82
N SER A 125 -17.80 11.21 -1.34
CA SER A 125 -17.44 12.58 -1.74
C SER A 125 -16.89 13.35 -0.56
N GLN A 126 -17.61 13.36 0.56
CA GLN A 126 -17.23 14.11 1.74
C GLN A 126 -15.94 13.57 2.35
N ASN A 127 -15.89 12.26 2.64
CA ASN A 127 -14.73 11.67 3.30
C ASN A 127 -13.49 11.66 2.38
N ASN A 128 -13.60 11.10 1.16
CA ASN A 128 -12.42 10.90 0.34
C ASN A 128 -11.99 12.20 -0.36
N ILE A 129 -12.90 12.89 -1.05
CA ILE A 129 -12.51 14.08 -1.84
C ILE A 129 -12.30 15.27 -0.91
N SER A 130 -13.34 15.68 -0.15
CA SER A 130 -13.21 16.86 0.71
C SER A 130 -12.17 16.68 1.81
N GLY A 131 -12.08 15.48 2.43
CA GLY A 131 -11.04 15.17 3.41
C GLY A 131 -9.63 15.26 2.81
N SER A 132 -9.41 14.78 1.58
CA SER A 132 -8.11 14.90 0.90
C SER A 132 -7.76 16.36 0.60
N VAL A 133 -8.73 17.16 0.14
CA VAL A 133 -8.53 18.61 -0.08
C VAL A 133 -8.16 19.32 1.22
N ASN A 134 -8.79 18.97 2.34
CA ASN A 134 -8.42 19.49 3.66
C ASN A 134 -6.95 19.16 4.00
N ILE A 135 -6.51 17.92 3.75
CA ILE A 135 -5.12 17.53 3.97
C ILE A 135 -4.17 18.41 3.14
N PHE A 136 -4.43 18.55 1.85
CA PHE A 136 -3.56 19.33 0.96
C PHE A 136 -3.53 20.81 1.32
N ASN A 137 -4.66 21.39 1.71
CA ASN A 137 -4.71 22.78 2.19
C ASN A 137 -3.95 22.96 3.51
N ALA A 138 -4.09 22.04 4.46
CA ALA A 138 -3.34 22.06 5.71
C ALA A 138 -1.82 21.91 5.46
N MET A 139 -1.42 21.08 4.50
CA MET A 139 -0.03 20.95 4.07
C MET A 139 0.52 22.27 3.52
N LEU A 140 -0.21 22.91 2.60
CA LEU A 140 0.19 24.21 2.02
C LEU A 140 0.32 25.29 3.10
N ASN A 141 -0.66 25.38 4.03
CA ASN A 141 -0.63 26.34 5.13
C ASN A 141 0.56 26.12 6.08
N ALA A 142 0.99 24.89 6.26
CA ALA A 142 2.14 24.53 7.11
C ALA A 142 3.49 24.49 6.36
N GLY A 143 3.49 24.69 5.04
CA GLY A 143 4.69 24.61 4.20
C GLY A 143 5.19 23.18 3.95
N VAL A 144 4.36 22.15 4.19
CA VAL A 144 4.65 20.76 3.88
C VAL A 144 4.37 20.50 2.41
N LYS A 145 5.39 20.09 1.64
CA LYS A 145 5.33 20.05 0.19
C LYS A 145 5.09 18.65 -0.39
N ASN A 146 5.48 17.60 0.34
CA ASN A 146 5.60 16.24 -0.17
C ASN A 146 4.47 15.35 0.33
N VAL A 147 3.77 14.66 -0.57
CA VAL A 147 2.74 13.67 -0.19
C VAL A 147 2.87 12.37 -0.98
N VAL A 148 2.79 11.24 -0.28
CA VAL A 148 2.54 9.94 -0.89
C VAL A 148 1.07 9.60 -0.70
N PHE A 149 0.37 9.35 -1.79
CA PHE A 149 -1.05 9.08 -1.81
C PHE A 149 -1.35 7.63 -2.12
N SER A 150 -2.17 7.02 -1.30
CA SER A 150 -2.74 5.69 -1.50
C SER A 150 -3.84 5.76 -2.57
N SER A 151 -3.47 5.49 -3.84
CA SER A 151 -4.41 5.35 -4.94
C SER A 151 -4.79 3.87 -5.14
N THR A 152 -5.37 3.53 -6.27
CA THR A 152 -5.95 2.20 -6.52
C THR A 152 -5.99 1.86 -8.01
N SER A 153 -5.94 0.57 -8.36
CA SER A 153 -6.24 0.07 -9.70
C SER A 153 -7.68 0.34 -10.14
N ALA A 154 -8.61 0.60 -9.22
CA ALA A 154 -10.01 0.89 -9.54
C ALA A 154 -10.19 2.16 -10.39
N VAL A 155 -9.16 3.02 -10.52
CA VAL A 155 -9.17 4.18 -11.41
C VAL A 155 -9.19 3.81 -12.88
N TYR A 156 -8.69 2.62 -13.25
CA TYR A 156 -8.62 2.16 -14.63
C TYR A 156 -9.97 1.68 -15.18
N GLY A 157 -10.80 1.07 -14.32
CA GLY A 157 -12.05 0.45 -14.72
C GLY A 157 -11.83 -0.82 -15.55
N MET A 158 -12.60 -0.97 -16.64
CA MET A 158 -12.48 -2.12 -17.53
C MET A 158 -11.19 -2.03 -18.36
N PRO A 159 -10.28 -3.02 -18.25
CA PRO A 159 -9.03 -3.03 -19.00
C PRO A 159 -9.25 -3.00 -20.51
N LYS A 160 -8.57 -2.07 -21.20
CA LYS A 160 -8.52 -2.02 -22.68
C LYS A 160 -7.37 -2.85 -23.24
N TYR A 161 -6.32 -3.02 -22.44
CA TYR A 161 -5.16 -3.88 -22.70
C TYR A 161 -4.55 -4.33 -21.38
N LEU A 162 -3.75 -5.38 -21.44
CA LEU A 162 -3.04 -5.96 -20.30
C LEU A 162 -1.56 -6.20 -20.68
N PRO A 163 -0.64 -6.17 -19.71
CA PRO A 163 -0.84 -5.72 -18.33
C PRO A 163 -1.16 -4.22 -18.26
N LEU A 164 -1.85 -3.80 -17.18
CA LEU A 164 -2.15 -2.39 -16.93
C LEU A 164 -0.86 -1.62 -16.60
N ASP A 165 -0.56 -0.59 -17.38
CA ASP A 165 0.49 0.41 -17.08
C ASP A 165 -0.11 1.76 -16.71
N GLU A 166 0.72 2.73 -16.37
CA GLU A 166 0.28 4.06 -15.95
C GLU A 166 -0.27 4.94 -17.09
N ASN A 167 -0.06 4.53 -18.37
CA ASN A 167 -0.60 5.19 -19.56
C ASN A 167 -2.01 4.69 -19.91
N HIS A 168 -2.46 3.60 -19.26
CA HIS A 168 -3.79 3.08 -19.50
C HIS A 168 -4.85 4.16 -19.21
N PRO A 169 -5.88 4.34 -20.07
CA PRO A 169 -6.95 5.29 -19.85
C PRO A 169 -7.65 5.07 -18.51
N LEU A 170 -8.01 6.16 -17.83
CA LEU A 170 -8.76 6.13 -16.59
C LEU A 170 -10.26 6.20 -16.88
N ASN A 171 -11.00 5.20 -16.45
CA ASN A 171 -12.46 5.10 -16.60
C ASN A 171 -13.06 4.27 -15.45
N PRO A 172 -13.08 4.80 -14.22
CA PRO A 172 -13.50 4.04 -13.05
C PRO A 172 -14.94 3.54 -13.16
N MET A 173 -15.16 2.29 -12.77
CA MET A 173 -16.48 1.63 -12.77
C MET A 173 -17.22 1.79 -11.44
N SER A 174 -16.60 2.39 -10.44
CA SER A 174 -17.19 2.63 -9.12
C SER A 174 -16.96 4.06 -8.66
N PHE A 175 -17.85 4.53 -7.79
CA PHE A 175 -17.68 5.86 -7.22
C PHE A 175 -16.43 5.97 -6.34
N TYR A 176 -16.05 4.90 -5.64
CA TYR A 176 -14.75 4.81 -4.95
C TYR A 176 -13.57 5.05 -5.92
N GLY A 177 -13.51 4.33 -7.05
CA GLY A 177 -12.49 4.53 -8.08
C GLY A 177 -12.48 5.96 -8.61
N TYR A 178 -13.68 6.54 -8.84
CA TYR A 178 -13.82 7.94 -9.24
C TYR A 178 -13.24 8.90 -8.19
N THR A 179 -13.52 8.70 -6.89
CA THR A 179 -12.96 9.58 -5.84
C THR A 179 -11.44 9.56 -5.84
N LYS A 180 -10.81 8.39 -6.04
CA LYS A 180 -9.35 8.27 -6.10
C LYS A 180 -8.77 8.97 -7.34
N MET A 181 -9.39 8.78 -8.51
CA MET A 181 -9.02 9.50 -9.74
C MET A 181 -9.15 11.03 -9.57
N ALA A 182 -10.24 11.50 -9.00
CA ALA A 182 -10.47 12.93 -8.76
C ALA A 182 -9.37 13.52 -7.83
N ILE A 183 -8.97 12.78 -6.79
CA ILE A 183 -7.89 13.21 -5.89
C ILE A 183 -6.54 13.28 -6.64
N GLU A 184 -6.23 12.30 -7.50
CA GLU A 184 -5.03 12.37 -8.35
C GLU A 184 -5.03 13.62 -9.24
N GLN A 185 -6.18 13.95 -9.84
CA GLN A 185 -6.32 15.15 -10.66
C GLN A 185 -6.14 16.44 -9.84
N VAL A 186 -6.66 16.49 -8.61
CA VAL A 186 -6.44 17.63 -7.70
C VAL A 186 -4.96 17.78 -7.37
N MET A 187 -4.26 16.69 -7.04
CA MET A 187 -2.81 16.72 -6.76
C MET A 187 -2.00 17.17 -7.97
N ASP A 188 -2.37 16.73 -9.17
CA ASP A 188 -1.73 17.15 -10.42
C ASP A 188 -1.89 18.68 -10.65
N TRP A 189 -3.07 19.23 -10.39
CA TRP A 189 -3.29 20.68 -10.43
C TRP A 189 -2.47 21.42 -9.35
N TYR A 190 -2.45 20.89 -8.11
CA TYR A 190 -1.66 21.50 -7.03
C TYR A 190 -0.17 21.52 -7.38
N SER A 191 0.36 20.44 -7.97
CA SER A 191 1.76 20.39 -8.37
C SER A 191 2.13 21.34 -9.51
N LYS A 192 1.16 21.71 -10.36
CA LYS A 192 1.37 22.66 -11.46
C LYS A 192 1.37 24.12 -11.00
N ILE A 193 0.61 24.45 -9.96
CA ILE A 193 0.36 25.86 -9.55
C ILE A 193 0.92 26.22 -8.18
N LYS A 194 1.39 25.23 -7.43
CA LYS A 194 1.99 25.38 -6.08
C LYS A 194 3.28 24.58 -6.00
N ASP A 195 4.10 24.88 -5.01
CA ASP A 195 5.26 24.05 -4.63
C ASP A 195 4.77 22.82 -3.87
N PHE A 196 4.17 21.87 -4.61
CA PHE A 196 3.52 20.69 -4.09
C PHE A 196 3.93 19.46 -4.92
N HIS A 197 4.47 18.45 -4.28
CA HIS A 197 5.02 17.26 -4.90
C HIS A 197 4.31 16.02 -4.41
N TYR A 198 4.00 15.07 -5.31
CA TYR A 198 3.27 13.88 -4.94
C TYR A 198 3.78 12.61 -5.62
N ILE A 199 3.63 11.48 -4.94
CA ILE A 199 3.64 10.16 -5.57
C ILE A 199 2.31 9.48 -5.26
N ALA A 200 1.51 9.21 -6.30
CA ALA A 200 0.31 8.41 -6.19
C ALA A 200 0.66 6.95 -6.49
N LEU A 201 0.47 6.07 -5.51
CA LEU A 201 0.71 4.64 -5.64
C LEU A 201 -0.61 3.93 -5.97
N ARG A 202 -0.75 3.45 -7.21
CA ARG A 202 -1.90 2.67 -7.67
C ARG A 202 -1.62 1.20 -7.43
N TYR A 203 -2.17 0.63 -6.37
CA TYR A 203 -2.03 -0.78 -6.08
C TYR A 203 -3.33 -1.55 -6.23
N PHE A 204 -3.20 -2.85 -6.30
CA PHE A 204 -4.26 -3.79 -6.61
C PHE A 204 -4.81 -4.38 -5.30
N ASN A 205 -4.78 -5.69 -5.12
CA ASN A 205 -5.37 -6.28 -3.94
C ASN A 205 -4.31 -6.46 -2.85
N ALA A 206 -4.34 -5.59 -1.83
CA ALA A 206 -3.48 -5.73 -0.66
C ALA A 206 -3.86 -6.97 0.16
N VAL A 207 -2.89 -7.83 0.45
CA VAL A 207 -3.07 -9.07 1.20
C VAL A 207 -1.90 -9.34 2.14
N GLY A 208 -2.06 -10.31 3.03
CA GLY A 208 -1.01 -10.70 3.98
C GLY A 208 -1.00 -9.86 5.25
N TYR A 209 -0.13 -10.19 6.15
CA TYR A 209 0.15 -9.47 7.40
C TYR A 209 1.65 -9.49 7.71
N ALA A 210 2.05 -8.75 8.74
CA ALA A 210 3.44 -8.70 9.17
C ALA A 210 4.00 -10.11 9.41
N VAL A 211 5.07 -10.46 8.68
CA VAL A 211 5.68 -11.79 8.72
C VAL A 211 6.18 -12.15 10.12
N ASP A 212 6.62 -11.16 10.89
CA ASP A 212 7.08 -11.30 12.28
C ASP A 212 5.94 -11.33 13.31
N GLY A 213 4.67 -11.23 12.87
CA GLY A 213 3.49 -11.23 13.74
C GLY A 213 3.34 -10.00 14.64
N SER A 214 4.07 -8.91 14.37
CA SER A 214 4.05 -7.70 15.20
C SER A 214 2.76 -6.88 15.04
N ILE A 215 2.04 -7.02 13.92
CA ILE A 215 0.77 -6.35 13.65
C ILE A 215 -0.35 -7.39 13.67
N ARG A 216 -1.32 -7.21 14.59
CA ARG A 216 -2.39 -8.19 14.82
C ARG A 216 -3.79 -7.63 14.66
N GLY A 217 -3.95 -6.32 14.55
CA GLY A 217 -5.25 -5.68 14.38
C GLY A 217 -5.86 -6.02 13.03
N LYS A 218 -6.88 -6.87 13.04
CA LYS A 218 -7.60 -7.26 11.84
C LYS A 218 -8.58 -6.17 11.41
N GLU A 219 -8.82 -6.10 10.13
CA GLU A 219 -9.82 -5.21 9.57
C GLU A 219 -11.22 -5.55 10.11
N LYS A 220 -11.97 -4.53 10.55
CA LYS A 220 -13.38 -4.71 10.95
C LYS A 220 -14.23 -4.84 9.68
N ASN A 221 -15.12 -5.84 9.62
CA ASN A 221 -16.01 -6.10 8.48
C ASN A 221 -15.26 -6.17 7.12
N PRO A 222 -14.34 -7.11 6.95
CA PRO A 222 -13.56 -7.22 5.74
C PRO A 222 -14.45 -7.53 4.54
N GLN A 223 -14.19 -6.87 3.41
CA GLN A 223 -14.90 -7.09 2.14
C GLN A 223 -14.01 -7.78 1.10
N ASN A 224 -12.72 -7.91 1.40
CA ASN A 224 -11.75 -8.52 0.50
C ASN A 224 -11.82 -10.05 0.54
N LEU A 225 -11.47 -10.71 -0.57
CA LEU A 225 -11.60 -12.15 -0.77
C LEU A 225 -10.88 -12.98 0.31
N LEU A 226 -9.59 -12.75 0.54
CA LEU A 226 -8.80 -13.59 1.46
C LEU A 226 -9.32 -13.57 2.90
N PRO A 227 -9.65 -12.42 3.52
CA PRO A 227 -10.31 -12.40 4.82
C PRO A 227 -11.64 -13.17 4.87
N LEU A 228 -12.47 -13.09 3.80
CA LEU A 228 -13.74 -13.84 3.75
C LEU A 228 -13.51 -15.35 3.70
N ILE A 229 -12.50 -15.81 2.95
CA ILE A 229 -12.11 -17.22 2.93
C ILE A 229 -11.60 -17.66 4.32
N MET A 230 -10.86 -16.81 5.04
CA MET A 230 -10.42 -17.10 6.41
C MET A 230 -11.58 -17.20 7.39
N GLU A 231 -12.64 -16.42 7.22
CA GLU A 231 -13.87 -16.58 8.03
C GLU A 231 -14.49 -17.97 7.81
N VAL A 232 -14.50 -18.48 6.56
CA VAL A 232 -14.99 -19.86 6.30
C VAL A 232 -14.04 -20.89 6.92
N ALA A 233 -12.72 -20.74 6.75
CA ALA A 233 -11.73 -21.65 7.31
C ALA A 233 -11.78 -21.76 8.84
N THR A 234 -12.19 -20.67 9.50
CA THR A 234 -12.32 -20.59 10.98
C THR A 234 -13.72 -20.88 11.50
N GLY A 235 -14.69 -21.17 10.63
CA GLY A 235 -16.09 -21.44 11.00
C GLY A 235 -16.90 -20.22 11.42
N LYS A 236 -16.40 -19.00 11.15
CA LYS A 236 -17.15 -17.75 11.39
C LYS A 236 -18.16 -17.44 10.29
N ARG A 237 -18.01 -18.11 9.14
CA ARG A 237 -18.89 -18.03 7.98
C ARG A 237 -19.13 -19.43 7.46
N ASP A 238 -20.36 -19.75 7.12
CA ASP A 238 -20.74 -21.09 6.66
C ASP A 238 -20.22 -21.39 5.25
N MET A 239 -20.26 -20.40 4.34
CA MET A 239 -19.98 -20.58 2.93
C MET A 239 -19.47 -19.29 2.27
N LEU A 240 -18.58 -19.46 1.27
CA LEU A 240 -18.11 -18.38 0.40
C LEU A 240 -18.92 -18.40 -0.91
N HIS A 241 -19.37 -17.23 -1.38
CA HIS A 241 -19.92 -17.07 -2.73
C HIS A 241 -18.83 -16.63 -3.71
N VAL A 242 -18.52 -17.46 -4.70
CA VAL A 242 -17.58 -17.15 -5.80
C VAL A 242 -18.38 -16.57 -6.96
N PHE A 243 -18.11 -15.31 -7.31
CA PHE A 243 -18.88 -14.59 -8.32
C PHE A 243 -18.34 -14.85 -9.73
N GLY A 244 -19.06 -15.66 -10.50
CA GLY A 244 -18.72 -16.10 -11.85
C GLY A 244 -17.76 -17.28 -11.88
N ASN A 245 -18.05 -18.23 -12.77
CA ASN A 245 -17.26 -19.44 -13.05
C ASN A 245 -17.09 -19.67 -14.57
N ASP A 246 -17.39 -18.65 -15.33
CA ASP A 246 -17.46 -18.67 -16.79
C ASP A 246 -16.62 -17.55 -17.43
N TYR A 247 -15.68 -16.95 -16.68
CA TYR A 247 -14.70 -15.99 -17.22
C TYR A 247 -13.74 -16.70 -18.18
N ASP A 248 -13.24 -15.95 -19.18
CA ASP A 248 -12.17 -16.42 -20.07
C ASP A 248 -10.83 -16.39 -19.31
N THR A 249 -10.64 -17.39 -18.46
CA THR A 249 -9.49 -17.60 -17.57
C THR A 249 -9.26 -19.10 -17.38
N PRO A 250 -8.09 -19.56 -16.92
CA PRO A 250 -7.78 -20.99 -16.83
C PRO A 250 -8.76 -21.85 -16.02
N ASP A 251 -9.40 -21.28 -14.98
CA ASP A 251 -10.34 -22.00 -14.11
C ASP A 251 -11.75 -21.41 -14.09
N GLY A 252 -12.02 -20.46 -14.99
CA GLY A 252 -13.31 -19.79 -15.12
C GLY A 252 -13.57 -18.70 -14.08
N THR A 253 -12.68 -18.49 -13.08
CA THR A 253 -12.83 -17.42 -12.10
C THR A 253 -11.91 -16.22 -12.42
N CYS A 254 -12.25 -15.03 -11.90
CA CYS A 254 -11.49 -13.83 -12.23
C CYS A 254 -10.05 -13.85 -11.68
N LEU A 255 -9.13 -13.29 -12.45
CA LEU A 255 -7.72 -13.11 -12.08
C LEU A 255 -7.48 -11.73 -11.48
N ARG A 256 -6.76 -11.69 -10.37
CA ARG A 256 -6.37 -10.44 -9.70
C ARG A 256 -4.90 -10.48 -9.31
N ASP A 257 -4.29 -9.31 -9.27
CA ASP A 257 -2.95 -9.12 -8.77
C ASP A 257 -3.01 -8.92 -7.24
N TYR A 258 -2.41 -9.83 -6.49
CA TYR A 258 -2.37 -9.81 -5.03
C TYR A 258 -0.98 -9.38 -4.56
N ILE A 259 -0.91 -8.27 -3.86
CA ILE A 259 0.33 -7.68 -3.38
C ILE A 259 0.42 -7.76 -1.85
N HIS A 260 1.54 -8.26 -1.34
CA HIS A 260 1.74 -8.37 0.10
C HIS A 260 1.85 -6.99 0.75
N VAL A 261 1.20 -6.82 1.88
CA VAL A 261 1.14 -5.52 2.57
C VAL A 261 2.51 -4.99 3.01
N GLU A 262 3.50 -5.85 3.30
CA GLU A 262 4.87 -5.40 3.58
C GLU A 262 5.60 -4.90 2.32
N ASP A 263 5.32 -5.45 1.13
CA ASP A 263 5.82 -4.91 -0.14
C ASP A 263 5.21 -3.53 -0.43
N LEU A 264 3.92 -3.35 -0.15
CA LEU A 264 3.27 -2.02 -0.21
C LEU A 264 3.92 -1.04 0.76
N ALA A 265 4.17 -1.45 2.00
CA ALA A 265 4.80 -0.60 3.00
C ALA A 265 6.21 -0.15 2.57
N GLU A 266 7.00 -1.06 2.00
CA GLU A 266 8.31 -0.74 1.45
C GLU A 266 8.20 0.27 0.29
N ALA A 267 7.23 0.11 -0.60
CA ALA A 267 6.99 1.06 -1.70
C ALA A 267 6.69 2.48 -1.19
N HIS A 268 5.89 2.62 -0.13
CA HIS A 268 5.61 3.92 0.50
C HIS A 268 6.89 4.56 1.07
N VAL A 269 7.76 3.77 1.72
CA VAL A 269 9.05 4.27 2.22
C VAL A 269 9.95 4.74 1.08
N LEU A 270 10.02 3.98 -0.01
CA LEU A 270 10.81 4.34 -1.18
C LEU A 270 10.26 5.60 -1.88
N ALA A 271 8.93 5.73 -1.95
CA ALA A 271 8.26 6.92 -2.48
C ALA A 271 8.57 8.17 -1.64
N ILE A 272 8.52 8.08 -0.31
CA ILE A 272 8.95 9.18 0.58
C ILE A 272 10.41 9.55 0.33
N LYS A 273 11.31 8.57 0.28
CA LYS A 273 12.74 8.82 0.02
C LYS A 273 12.96 9.53 -1.33
N LYS A 274 12.21 9.13 -2.36
CA LYS A 274 12.26 9.75 -3.70
C LYS A 274 11.79 11.19 -3.65
N LEU A 275 10.63 11.48 -3.04
CA LEU A 275 10.10 12.84 -2.92
C LEU A 275 11.05 13.76 -2.13
N LEU A 276 11.61 13.28 -1.02
CA LEU A 276 12.56 14.06 -0.21
C LEU A 276 13.90 14.31 -0.92
N ALA A 277 14.23 13.52 -1.94
CA ALA A 277 15.49 13.67 -2.69
C ALA A 277 15.37 14.68 -3.85
N ASP A 278 14.30 14.61 -4.64
CA ASP A 278 14.18 15.36 -5.89
C ASP A 278 12.81 16.00 -6.17
N GLY A 279 11.79 15.69 -5.38
CA GLY A 279 10.48 16.34 -5.49
C GLY A 279 9.68 16.00 -6.76
N ASP A 280 10.06 14.96 -7.54
CA ASP A 280 9.36 14.59 -8.78
C ASP A 280 7.99 14.00 -8.52
N SER A 281 6.93 14.68 -9.03
CA SER A 281 5.56 14.16 -8.97
C SER A 281 5.36 12.98 -9.94
N GLN A 282 4.82 11.88 -9.44
CA GLN A 282 4.66 10.62 -10.19
C GLN A 282 3.36 9.91 -9.85
N VAL A 283 2.83 9.17 -10.82
CA VAL A 283 1.86 8.10 -10.60
C VAL A 283 2.56 6.78 -10.88
N ILE A 284 2.44 5.78 -9.99
CA ILE A 284 3.21 4.54 -10.06
C ILE A 284 2.30 3.36 -9.71
N ASN A 285 2.26 2.35 -10.59
CA ASN A 285 1.60 1.08 -10.32
C ASN A 285 2.45 0.20 -9.41
N LEU A 286 1.79 -0.49 -8.48
CA LEU A 286 2.41 -1.51 -7.64
C LEU A 286 1.62 -2.81 -7.79
N GLY A 287 2.25 -3.83 -8.33
CA GLY A 287 1.70 -5.17 -8.49
C GLY A 287 2.81 -6.22 -8.49
N THR A 288 2.42 -7.48 -8.48
CA THR A 288 3.35 -8.62 -8.58
C THR A 288 3.55 -9.06 -10.02
N GLU A 289 2.81 -8.47 -10.96
CA GLU A 289 2.72 -8.87 -12.37
C GLU A 289 2.17 -10.29 -12.57
N LYS A 290 1.62 -10.87 -11.50
CA LYS A 290 1.10 -12.25 -11.49
C LYS A 290 -0.40 -12.23 -11.18
N GLY A 291 -1.20 -12.69 -12.13
CA GLY A 291 -2.62 -12.93 -11.90
C GLY A 291 -2.82 -14.22 -11.10
N THR A 292 -3.58 -14.14 -10.01
CA THR A 292 -4.01 -15.31 -9.23
C THR A 292 -5.52 -15.36 -9.23
N SER A 293 -6.09 -16.54 -9.47
CA SER A 293 -7.53 -16.73 -9.55
C SER A 293 -8.17 -16.88 -8.16
N VAL A 294 -9.50 -16.73 -8.11
CA VAL A 294 -10.25 -16.95 -6.87
C VAL A 294 -10.09 -18.39 -6.38
N LEU A 295 -10.16 -19.38 -7.28
CA LEU A 295 -10.01 -20.78 -6.91
C LEU A 295 -8.57 -21.12 -6.49
N GLU A 296 -7.55 -20.48 -7.07
CA GLU A 296 -6.16 -20.63 -6.61
C GLU A 296 -5.98 -20.15 -5.17
N ILE A 297 -6.61 -19.00 -4.80
CA ILE A 297 -6.59 -18.51 -3.41
C ILE A 297 -7.29 -19.51 -2.47
N ILE A 298 -8.46 -20.02 -2.85
CA ILE A 298 -9.19 -21.03 -2.05
C ILE A 298 -8.31 -22.25 -1.81
N LYS A 299 -7.73 -22.82 -2.88
CA LYS A 299 -6.83 -23.99 -2.79
C LYS A 299 -5.59 -23.70 -1.93
N SER A 300 -5.05 -22.49 -2.02
CA SER A 300 -3.93 -22.07 -1.16
C SER A 300 -4.33 -22.06 0.32
N VAL A 301 -5.51 -21.49 0.64
CA VAL A 301 -6.02 -21.51 2.03
C VAL A 301 -6.24 -22.95 2.51
N GLU A 302 -6.77 -23.85 1.68
CA GLU A 302 -6.94 -25.27 2.03
C GLU A 302 -5.61 -25.95 2.34
N ARG A 303 -4.57 -25.72 1.49
CA ARG A 303 -3.23 -26.29 1.72
C ARG A 303 -2.60 -25.77 3.02
N VAL A 304 -2.66 -24.46 3.25
CA VAL A 304 -1.99 -23.80 4.38
C VAL A 304 -2.70 -24.06 5.71
N SER A 305 -4.03 -24.04 5.70
CA SER A 305 -4.84 -24.21 6.92
C SER A 305 -5.12 -25.67 7.28
N GLY A 306 -5.06 -26.58 6.30
CA GLY A 306 -5.57 -27.95 6.43
C GLY A 306 -7.10 -28.03 6.57
N ARG A 307 -7.82 -26.95 6.25
CA ARG A 307 -9.27 -26.86 6.34
C ARG A 307 -9.88 -26.83 4.95
N LYS A 308 -10.96 -27.57 4.76
CA LYS A 308 -11.77 -27.50 3.54
C LYS A 308 -12.59 -26.23 3.54
N ILE A 309 -12.65 -25.54 2.40
CA ILE A 309 -13.42 -24.31 2.22
C ILE A 309 -14.72 -24.65 1.50
N ASN A 310 -15.84 -24.39 2.16
CA ASN A 310 -17.15 -24.50 1.55
C ASN A 310 -17.40 -23.27 0.68
N TYR A 311 -17.69 -23.47 -0.61
CA TYR A 311 -18.07 -22.38 -1.51
C TYR A 311 -19.10 -22.86 -2.55
N ASP A 312 -19.85 -21.90 -3.08
CA ASP A 312 -20.71 -22.07 -4.25
C ASP A 312 -20.41 -21.00 -5.30
N PHE A 313 -20.98 -21.16 -6.48
CA PHE A 313 -20.87 -20.16 -7.53
C PHE A 313 -22.14 -19.31 -7.60
N ALA A 314 -21.94 -17.99 -7.58
CA ALA A 314 -22.96 -16.98 -7.81
C ALA A 314 -22.77 -16.31 -9.18
N PRO A 315 -23.80 -15.64 -9.73
CA PRO A 315 -23.67 -14.88 -10.97
C PRO A 315 -22.53 -13.85 -10.90
N ARG A 316 -21.92 -13.51 -12.06
CA ARG A 316 -20.90 -12.47 -12.14
C ARG A 316 -21.41 -11.16 -11.53
N ARG A 317 -20.52 -10.43 -10.85
CA ARG A 317 -20.80 -9.05 -10.45
C ARG A 317 -20.81 -8.16 -11.70
N ALA A 318 -21.76 -7.26 -11.79
CA ALA A 318 -21.81 -6.31 -12.91
C ALA A 318 -20.53 -5.46 -12.93
N GLY A 319 -19.89 -5.36 -14.08
CA GLY A 319 -18.68 -4.58 -14.27
C GLY A 319 -17.39 -5.20 -13.70
N ASP A 320 -17.39 -6.47 -13.28
CA ASP A 320 -16.19 -7.13 -12.76
C ASP A 320 -15.33 -7.69 -13.91
N PRO A 321 -14.09 -7.20 -14.15
CA PRO A 321 -13.26 -7.67 -15.25
C PRO A 321 -12.75 -9.10 -15.04
N ALA A 322 -12.57 -9.85 -16.11
CA ALA A 322 -11.98 -11.19 -16.06
C ALA A 322 -10.55 -11.19 -15.52
N ASN A 323 -9.75 -10.19 -15.90
CA ASN A 323 -8.33 -10.10 -15.53
C ASN A 323 -7.95 -8.65 -15.22
N VAL A 324 -7.29 -8.45 -14.06
CA VAL A 324 -6.78 -7.14 -13.62
C VAL A 324 -5.38 -7.36 -13.03
N VAL A 325 -4.36 -7.22 -13.87
CA VAL A 325 -2.94 -7.39 -13.53
C VAL A 325 -2.15 -6.19 -14.00
N ALA A 326 -1.25 -5.69 -13.14
CA ALA A 326 -0.39 -4.54 -13.43
C ALA A 326 0.92 -4.94 -14.10
N THR A 327 1.61 -3.96 -14.72
CA THR A 327 3.06 -3.96 -14.78
C THR A 327 3.63 -3.01 -13.74
N SER A 328 4.73 -3.40 -13.10
CA SER A 328 5.47 -2.62 -12.10
C SER A 328 6.82 -2.09 -12.63
N ALA A 329 7.00 -2.10 -13.95
CA ALA A 329 8.22 -1.64 -14.62
C ALA A 329 8.60 -0.20 -14.22
N LYS A 330 7.62 0.69 -14.06
CA LYS A 330 7.85 2.06 -13.61
C LYS A 330 8.27 2.10 -12.13
N ALA A 331 7.69 1.28 -11.26
CA ALA A 331 8.08 1.18 -9.86
C ALA A 331 9.55 0.74 -9.72
N LEU A 332 9.97 -0.25 -10.52
CA LEU A 332 11.37 -0.67 -10.56
C LEU A 332 12.29 0.46 -11.05
N LYS A 333 11.93 1.14 -12.13
CA LYS A 333 12.74 2.23 -12.72
C LYS A 333 12.86 3.44 -11.79
N VAL A 334 11.76 3.87 -11.17
CA VAL A 334 11.69 5.14 -10.42
C VAL A 334 12.04 4.97 -8.94
N LEU A 335 11.58 3.88 -8.33
CA LEU A 335 11.76 3.61 -6.91
C LEU A 335 12.81 2.54 -6.61
N GLY A 336 13.24 1.77 -7.61
CA GLY A 336 14.02 0.54 -7.39
C GLY A 336 13.22 -0.54 -6.66
N TRP A 337 11.87 -0.47 -6.76
CA TRP A 337 10.97 -1.37 -6.07
C TRP A 337 10.52 -2.54 -6.93
N GLN A 338 10.48 -3.72 -6.34
CA GLN A 338 9.91 -4.94 -6.88
C GLN A 338 9.28 -5.74 -5.76
N ALA A 339 8.12 -6.37 -6.01
CA ALA A 339 7.47 -7.25 -5.05
C ALA A 339 8.37 -8.44 -4.66
N LYS A 340 8.48 -8.72 -3.38
CA LYS A 340 9.28 -9.82 -2.81
C LYS A 340 8.42 -11.04 -2.51
N TYR A 341 7.20 -10.82 -2.04
CA TYR A 341 6.25 -11.86 -1.69
C TYR A 341 5.34 -12.15 -2.90
N THR A 342 5.71 -13.15 -3.70
CA THR A 342 4.97 -13.55 -4.92
C THR A 342 4.38 -14.96 -4.85
N ASP A 343 4.72 -15.72 -3.81
CA ASP A 343 4.13 -17.03 -3.52
C ASP A 343 2.87 -16.85 -2.68
N ILE A 344 1.74 -17.30 -3.23
CA ILE A 344 0.43 -17.12 -2.57
C ILE A 344 0.31 -17.94 -1.28
N ASP A 345 0.98 -19.10 -1.18
CA ASP A 345 0.95 -19.93 0.03
C ASP A 345 1.71 -19.23 1.18
N GLU A 346 2.85 -18.57 0.87
CA GLU A 346 3.57 -17.75 1.84
C GLU A 346 2.73 -16.57 2.33
N ILE A 347 2.04 -15.89 1.42
CA ILE A 347 1.13 -14.77 1.75
C ILE A 347 -0.01 -15.25 2.65
N VAL A 348 -0.70 -16.32 2.24
CA VAL A 348 -1.81 -16.94 2.99
C VAL A 348 -1.36 -17.37 4.39
N LYS A 349 -0.15 -17.91 4.53
CA LYS A 349 0.43 -18.31 5.81
C LYS A 349 0.53 -17.15 6.80
N THR A 350 0.86 -15.94 6.34
CA THR A 350 0.92 -14.77 7.23
C THR A 350 -0.45 -14.41 7.79
N VAL A 351 -1.51 -14.57 6.99
CA VAL A 351 -2.89 -14.33 7.43
C VAL A 351 -3.36 -15.45 8.37
N TRP A 352 -3.09 -16.73 8.03
CA TRP A 352 -3.49 -17.88 8.82
C TRP A 352 -2.86 -17.90 10.23
N ASN A 353 -1.63 -17.38 10.35
CA ASN A 353 -0.96 -17.28 11.65
C ASN A 353 -1.64 -16.32 12.63
N LEU A 354 -2.50 -15.41 12.16
CA LEU A 354 -3.31 -14.55 13.01
C LEU A 354 -4.62 -15.20 13.46
N GLU A 355 -5.01 -16.31 12.84
CA GLU A 355 -6.24 -17.03 13.19
C GLU A 355 -6.00 -18.09 14.27
N LYS A 356 -4.72 -18.44 14.53
CA LYS A 356 -4.28 -19.34 15.60
C LYS A 356 -4.18 -18.60 16.92
#